data_d4b0effc4a9a6ff2af60b24902c44e61
#
_entry.id   d4b0effc4a9a6ff2af60b24902c44e61
#
_cell.length_a   1.000
_cell.length_b   1.000
_cell.length_c   1.000
_cell.angle_alpha   90.00
_cell.angle_beta   90.00
_cell.angle_gamma   90.00
#
_symmetry.space_group_name_H-M   'P 1'
#
loop_
_entity.id
_entity.type
_entity.pdbx_description
1 polymer ?
#
loop_
_entity_poly.entity_id
_entity_poly.type
_entity_poly.pdbx_seq_one_letter_code
_entity_poly.pdbx_strand_id
1 'polypeptide(L)'
;MPLADPYLLPMAALLTAIGVTEIYRLDPSNAFRQALWIVIGVAVFAVTLFWLHRDFRALERYKYVFGVTAILLLFLPLAPGIGEQINGSRLWIHFGSLQFQPGELGKIALIVFLAAYLREKREVLAQGRLKDWGPLLVIWGGAMLVLFATDDLGSALLYYGIFLAMLYIATARLSFVAAALGLFLVGSYAVSQGTPHVRDRVTNWLSPWSTHKIYCPSVGHDALRQDCQSYQLVQSLYSLGHGGFGGTGLGHGVFTSTSGHQVIPDLNTDFIYSALAQELGLVGVAAVLLLYMAFVLRGFQIAFAASDGFSKLLAAGLSFGFAFQTFVIVGGITRVIPLTGITLPFVSYGGSSVVANFLLVAGLLLISHRANRAGNAGGEAADVRPGAYSRPPGARA
;
A
#
# COMPACT_ATOMS: atom_id res chain seq x y z
N MET A 1 -13.66 -21.31 -0.89
CA MET A 1 -14.51 -20.19 -0.41
C MET A 1 -15.53 -19.81 -1.50
N PRO A 2 -16.64 -20.50 -1.62
CA PRO A 2 -17.55 -20.34 -2.79
C PRO A 2 -18.29 -18.99 -2.79
N LEU A 3 -18.39 -18.30 -1.66
CA LEU A 3 -19.09 -17.02 -1.53
C LEU A 3 -18.13 -15.80 -1.48
N ALA A 4 -16.83 -16.00 -1.70
CA ALA A 4 -15.87 -14.91 -1.77
C ALA A 4 -16.02 -14.12 -3.08
N ASP A 5 -15.58 -12.86 -3.08
CA ASP A 5 -15.62 -12.02 -4.30
C ASP A 5 -14.80 -12.68 -5.42
N PRO A 6 -15.40 -12.90 -6.61
CA PRO A 6 -14.75 -13.62 -7.69
C PRO A 6 -13.72 -12.79 -8.47
N TYR A 7 -13.70 -11.46 -8.30
CA TYR A 7 -12.91 -10.55 -9.12
C TYR A 7 -11.56 -10.15 -8.51
N LEU A 8 -11.45 -10.14 -7.16
CA LEU A 8 -10.22 -9.67 -6.50
C LEU A 8 -8.99 -10.48 -6.90
N LEU A 9 -9.09 -11.81 -6.89
CA LEU A 9 -7.94 -12.66 -7.20
C LEU A 9 -7.53 -12.58 -8.67
N PRO A 10 -8.43 -12.62 -9.66
CA PRO A 10 -8.07 -12.39 -11.06
C PRO A 10 -7.43 -11.01 -11.31
N MET A 11 -7.91 -9.94 -10.69
CA MET A 11 -7.29 -8.62 -10.82
C MET A 11 -5.89 -8.57 -10.22
N ALA A 12 -5.68 -9.16 -9.05
CA ALA A 12 -4.35 -9.27 -8.44
C ALA A 12 -3.40 -10.10 -9.31
N ALA A 13 -3.88 -11.22 -9.86
CA ALA A 13 -3.10 -12.07 -10.77
C ALA A 13 -2.72 -11.33 -12.07
N LEU A 14 -3.65 -10.56 -12.65
CA LEU A 14 -3.38 -9.76 -13.85
C LEU A 14 -2.34 -8.66 -13.58
N LEU A 15 -2.46 -7.92 -12.47
CA LEU A 15 -1.44 -6.93 -12.06
C LEU A 15 -0.07 -7.60 -11.87
N THR A 16 -0.04 -8.76 -11.21
CA THR A 16 1.20 -9.54 -11.01
C THR A 16 1.80 -9.98 -12.34
N ALA A 17 0.98 -10.44 -13.28
CA ALA A 17 1.45 -10.85 -14.61
C ALA A 17 2.04 -9.68 -15.40
N ILE A 18 1.38 -8.51 -15.39
CA ILE A 18 1.91 -7.29 -16.01
C ILE A 18 3.27 -6.94 -15.39
N GLY A 19 3.36 -6.94 -14.05
CA GLY A 19 4.61 -6.64 -13.34
C GLY A 19 5.74 -7.60 -13.67
N VAL A 20 5.50 -8.90 -13.62
CA VAL A 20 6.53 -9.93 -13.94
C VAL A 20 7.00 -9.81 -15.38
N THR A 21 6.10 -9.56 -16.32
CA THR A 21 6.44 -9.39 -17.74
C THR A 21 7.38 -8.19 -17.92
N GLU A 22 7.06 -7.07 -17.31
CA GLU A 22 7.88 -5.86 -17.39
C GLU A 22 9.23 -6.05 -16.67
N ILE A 23 9.25 -6.63 -15.46
CA ILE A 23 10.47 -6.91 -14.72
C ILE A 23 11.38 -7.86 -15.51
N TYR A 24 10.81 -8.93 -16.13
CA TYR A 24 11.58 -9.87 -16.95
C TYR A 24 12.28 -9.18 -18.13
N ARG A 25 11.61 -8.24 -18.72
CA ARG A 25 12.12 -7.48 -19.84
C ARG A 25 13.24 -6.52 -19.43
N LEU A 26 13.10 -5.88 -18.26
CA LEU A 26 14.10 -4.96 -17.72
C LEU A 26 15.31 -5.67 -17.14
N ASP A 27 15.08 -6.78 -16.41
CA ASP A 27 16.12 -7.59 -15.76
C ASP A 27 15.61 -9.02 -15.51
N PRO A 28 16.01 -9.99 -16.34
CA PRO A 28 15.60 -11.39 -16.19
C PRO A 28 15.98 -12.01 -14.84
N SER A 29 17.07 -11.56 -14.21
CA SER A 29 17.51 -12.10 -12.91
C SER A 29 16.56 -11.70 -11.79
N ASN A 30 16.11 -10.45 -11.81
CA ASN A 30 15.11 -9.94 -10.86
C ASN A 30 13.73 -10.57 -11.09
N ALA A 31 13.37 -10.87 -12.34
CA ALA A 31 12.12 -11.58 -12.64
C ALA A 31 12.09 -12.98 -12.02
N PHE A 32 13.21 -13.73 -12.07
CA PHE A 32 13.28 -15.04 -11.41
C PHE A 32 13.12 -14.92 -9.89
N ARG A 33 13.78 -13.95 -9.26
CA ARG A 33 13.61 -13.67 -7.82
C ARG A 33 12.17 -13.26 -7.50
N GLN A 34 11.55 -12.44 -8.35
CA GLN A 34 10.14 -12.04 -8.19
C GLN A 34 9.20 -13.24 -8.29
N ALA A 35 9.45 -14.18 -9.21
CA ALA A 35 8.67 -15.42 -9.33
C ALA A 35 8.75 -16.26 -8.04
N LEU A 36 9.93 -16.38 -7.41
CA LEU A 36 10.07 -17.04 -6.12
C LEU A 36 9.23 -16.36 -5.02
N TRP A 37 9.25 -15.02 -4.98
CA TRP A 37 8.44 -14.26 -4.04
C TRP A 37 6.94 -14.42 -4.28
N ILE A 38 6.51 -14.54 -5.53
CA ILE A 38 5.11 -14.81 -5.87
C ILE A 38 4.69 -16.20 -5.34
N VAL A 39 5.53 -17.21 -5.52
CA VAL A 39 5.27 -18.56 -4.97
C VAL A 39 5.15 -18.50 -3.43
N ILE A 40 6.06 -17.81 -2.75
CA ILE A 40 5.99 -17.58 -1.30
C ILE A 40 4.71 -16.83 -0.94
N GLY A 41 4.36 -15.76 -1.66
CA GLY A 41 3.16 -14.97 -1.45
C GLY A 41 1.88 -15.78 -1.61
N VAL A 42 1.80 -16.62 -2.64
CA VAL A 42 0.66 -17.54 -2.86
C VAL A 42 0.58 -18.61 -1.76
N ALA A 43 1.72 -19.14 -1.30
CA ALA A 43 1.75 -20.08 -0.19
C ALA A 43 1.26 -19.42 1.12
N VAL A 44 1.75 -18.21 1.43
CA VAL A 44 1.30 -17.42 2.60
C VAL A 44 -0.18 -17.08 2.50
N PHE A 45 -0.66 -16.69 1.31
CA PHE A 45 -2.08 -16.48 1.02
C PHE A 45 -2.92 -17.72 1.34
N ALA A 46 -2.53 -18.89 0.83
CA ALA A 46 -3.24 -20.15 1.04
C ALA A 46 -3.28 -20.54 2.52
N VAL A 47 -2.14 -20.45 3.22
CA VAL A 47 -2.02 -20.70 4.65
C VAL A 47 -2.90 -19.74 5.44
N THR A 48 -2.89 -18.45 5.11
CA THR A 48 -3.72 -17.43 5.77
C THR A 48 -5.20 -17.74 5.60
N LEU A 49 -5.65 -18.09 4.38
CA LEU A 49 -7.04 -18.49 4.15
C LEU A 49 -7.41 -19.73 4.95
N PHE A 50 -6.54 -20.74 5.01
CA PHE A 50 -6.80 -21.98 5.74
C PHE A 50 -6.94 -21.76 7.25
N TRP A 51 -6.04 -20.98 7.86
CA TRP A 51 -6.04 -20.75 9.30
C TRP A 51 -7.13 -19.76 9.73
N LEU A 52 -7.21 -18.59 9.10
CA LEU A 52 -8.16 -17.54 9.48
C LEU A 52 -9.61 -17.86 9.08
N HIS A 53 -9.84 -18.78 8.13
CA HIS A 53 -11.20 -19.25 7.87
C HIS A 53 -11.84 -19.88 9.12
N ARG A 54 -11.04 -20.50 9.97
CA ARG A 54 -11.50 -21.15 11.22
C ARG A 54 -11.72 -20.15 12.35
N ASP A 55 -10.79 -19.22 12.57
CA ASP A 55 -10.88 -18.23 13.66
C ASP A 55 -10.45 -16.83 13.19
N PHE A 56 -11.32 -16.19 12.39
CA PHE A 56 -11.11 -14.81 11.97
C PHE A 56 -11.11 -13.81 13.15
N ARG A 57 -11.85 -14.12 14.23
CA ARG A 57 -11.91 -13.26 15.42
C ARG A 57 -10.59 -13.22 16.21
N ALA A 58 -9.66 -14.12 15.94
CA ALA A 58 -8.32 -14.05 16.49
C ALA A 58 -7.63 -12.72 16.12
N LEU A 59 -7.84 -12.20 14.92
CA LEU A 59 -7.29 -10.90 14.51
C LEU A 59 -7.73 -9.76 15.44
N GLU A 60 -8.99 -9.76 15.85
CA GLU A 60 -9.52 -8.75 16.77
C GLU A 60 -9.06 -9.00 18.22
N ARG A 61 -9.07 -10.25 18.66
CA ARG A 61 -8.68 -10.66 20.03
C ARG A 61 -7.24 -10.29 20.35
N TYR A 62 -6.33 -10.50 19.40
CA TYR A 62 -4.90 -10.26 19.56
C TYR A 62 -4.43 -8.91 19.02
N LYS A 63 -5.31 -7.89 18.99
CA LYS A 63 -5.00 -6.57 18.43
C LYS A 63 -3.70 -5.94 18.92
N TYR A 64 -3.41 -5.98 20.22
CA TYR A 64 -2.16 -5.44 20.76
C TYR A 64 -0.92 -6.21 20.30
N VAL A 65 -1.05 -7.53 20.08
CA VAL A 65 0.03 -8.33 19.50
C VAL A 65 0.33 -7.82 18.08
N PHE A 66 -0.69 -7.59 17.27
CA PHE A 66 -0.50 -7.01 15.92
C PHE A 66 0.11 -5.61 15.99
N GLY A 67 -0.31 -4.75 16.93
CA GLY A 67 0.26 -3.42 17.10
C GLY A 67 1.75 -3.46 17.48
N VAL A 68 2.10 -4.28 18.46
CA VAL A 68 3.50 -4.48 18.88
C VAL A 68 4.32 -5.12 17.76
N THR A 69 3.78 -6.14 17.08
CA THR A 69 4.44 -6.79 15.93
C THR A 69 4.71 -5.78 14.81
N ALA A 70 3.80 -4.85 14.55
CA ALA A 70 4.02 -3.79 13.55
C ALA A 70 5.26 -2.95 13.89
N ILE A 71 5.37 -2.51 15.16
CA ILE A 71 6.54 -1.73 15.61
C ILE A 71 7.82 -2.58 15.56
N LEU A 72 7.77 -3.82 16.02
CA LEU A 72 8.92 -4.72 16.01
C LEU A 72 9.42 -4.99 14.58
N LEU A 73 8.51 -5.21 13.63
CA LEU A 73 8.86 -5.39 12.22
C LEU A 73 9.51 -4.13 11.63
N LEU A 74 9.03 -2.93 11.98
CA LEU A 74 9.63 -1.69 11.55
C LEU A 74 11.00 -1.44 12.20
N PHE A 75 11.18 -1.85 13.46
CA PHE A 75 12.43 -1.69 14.19
C PHE A 75 13.51 -2.70 13.77
N LEU A 76 13.10 -3.86 13.25
CA LEU A 76 13.99 -4.98 12.95
C LEU A 76 15.18 -4.64 12.03
N PRO A 77 15.03 -3.82 10.95
CA PRO A 77 16.16 -3.40 10.14
C PRO A 77 17.17 -2.48 10.86
N LEU A 78 16.77 -1.84 11.96
CA LEU A 78 17.66 -0.98 12.75
C LEU A 78 18.57 -1.80 13.69
N ALA A 79 18.23 -3.08 13.93
CA ALA A 79 19.00 -3.94 14.80
C ALA A 79 20.42 -4.17 14.23
N PRO A 80 21.48 -4.07 15.09
CA PRO A 80 22.87 -4.27 14.66
C PRO A 80 23.06 -5.65 14.01
N GLY A 81 23.71 -5.69 12.85
CA GLY A 81 24.01 -6.92 12.13
C GLY A 81 22.87 -7.57 11.35
N ILE A 82 21.64 -7.00 11.37
CA ILE A 82 20.48 -7.56 10.68
C ILE A 82 20.13 -6.71 9.45
N GLY A 83 20.06 -5.39 9.60
CA GLY A 83 19.66 -4.49 8.53
C GLY A 83 20.83 -3.98 7.69
N GLU A 84 20.57 -3.87 6.39
CA GLU A 84 21.50 -3.28 5.42
C GLU A 84 21.06 -1.88 5.04
N GLN A 85 22.06 -1.01 4.84
CA GLN A 85 21.81 0.35 4.36
C GLN A 85 21.89 0.39 2.84
N ILE A 86 20.76 0.65 2.19
CA ILE A 86 20.63 0.80 0.75
C ILE A 86 20.12 2.20 0.45
N ASN A 87 20.79 2.93 -0.43
CA ASN A 87 20.44 4.31 -0.82
C ASN A 87 20.22 5.26 0.38
N GLY A 88 21.00 5.07 1.46
CA GLY A 88 20.94 5.90 2.67
C GLY A 88 19.93 5.46 3.73
N SER A 89 19.00 4.56 3.42
CA SER A 89 17.95 4.09 4.33
C SER A 89 18.19 2.65 4.80
N ARG A 90 17.93 2.35 6.08
CA ARG A 90 18.01 1.00 6.65
C ARG A 90 16.63 0.37 6.76
N LEU A 91 16.16 -0.23 5.67
CA LEU A 91 14.81 -0.79 5.55
C LEU A 91 14.79 -2.27 5.22
N TRP A 92 15.94 -2.81 4.78
CA TRP A 92 16.05 -4.12 4.18
C TRP A 92 16.78 -5.10 5.09
N ILE A 93 16.36 -6.34 5.03
CA ILE A 93 17.02 -7.50 5.65
C ILE A 93 17.35 -8.49 4.53
N HIS A 94 18.53 -9.07 4.58
CA HIS A 94 18.96 -10.09 3.62
C HIS A 94 18.84 -11.49 4.20
N PHE A 95 18.21 -12.38 3.44
CA PHE A 95 18.22 -13.81 3.66
C PHE A 95 18.86 -14.49 2.45
N GLY A 96 20.19 -14.63 2.47
CA GLY A 96 20.95 -15.10 1.30
C GLY A 96 20.81 -14.11 0.14
N SER A 97 20.24 -14.55 -0.98
CA SER A 97 20.01 -13.72 -2.16
C SER A 97 18.67 -12.96 -2.16
N LEU A 98 17.84 -13.17 -1.15
CA LEU A 98 16.51 -12.57 -1.06
C LEU A 98 16.56 -11.34 -0.16
N GLN A 99 16.00 -10.24 -0.65
CA GLN A 99 15.78 -9.01 0.11
C GLN A 99 14.37 -8.98 0.67
N PHE A 100 14.24 -8.63 1.93
CA PHE A 100 12.97 -8.54 2.62
C PHE A 100 12.84 -7.22 3.36
N GLN A 101 11.74 -6.50 3.13
CA GLN A 101 11.39 -5.26 3.84
C GLN A 101 10.27 -5.54 4.85
N PRO A 102 10.58 -5.65 6.16
CA PRO A 102 9.59 -6.00 7.17
C PRO A 102 8.45 -4.99 7.30
N GLY A 103 8.69 -3.72 6.94
CA GLY A 103 7.69 -2.67 6.95
C GLY A 103 6.44 -2.99 6.11
N GLU A 104 6.57 -3.71 5.00
CA GLU A 104 5.42 -4.11 4.20
C GLU A 104 4.42 -4.99 4.98
N LEU A 105 4.93 -5.93 5.78
CA LEU A 105 4.10 -6.73 6.69
C LEU A 105 3.65 -5.90 7.91
N GLY A 106 4.50 -5.02 8.41
CA GLY A 106 4.19 -4.09 9.49
C GLY A 106 2.96 -3.23 9.18
N LYS A 107 2.83 -2.79 7.92
CA LYS A 107 1.65 -2.08 7.41
C LYS A 107 0.36 -2.87 7.62
N ILE A 108 0.33 -4.13 7.22
CA ILE A 108 -0.85 -5.00 7.39
C ILE A 108 -1.17 -5.20 8.88
N ALA A 109 -0.15 -5.48 9.70
CA ALA A 109 -0.31 -5.65 11.13
C ALA A 109 -0.87 -4.38 11.80
N LEU A 110 -0.40 -3.19 11.40
CA LEU A 110 -0.91 -1.91 11.90
C LEU A 110 -2.37 -1.69 11.49
N ILE A 111 -2.76 -2.02 10.25
CA ILE A 111 -4.15 -1.92 9.80
C ILE A 111 -5.06 -2.83 10.63
N VAL A 112 -4.64 -4.06 10.94
CA VAL A 112 -5.38 -4.99 11.81
C VAL A 112 -5.55 -4.40 13.21
N PHE A 113 -4.46 -3.89 13.81
CA PHE A 113 -4.52 -3.21 15.10
C PHE A 113 -5.49 -2.04 15.09
N LEU A 114 -5.36 -1.13 14.11
CA LEU A 114 -6.21 0.06 13.98
C LEU A 114 -7.68 -0.32 13.82
N ALA A 115 -7.99 -1.33 12.98
CA ALA A 115 -9.37 -1.78 12.76
C ALA A 115 -10.02 -2.29 14.06
N ALA A 116 -9.30 -3.10 14.82
CA ALA A 116 -9.79 -3.66 16.07
C ALA A 116 -9.89 -2.60 17.18
N TYR A 117 -8.86 -1.76 17.32
CA TYR A 117 -8.82 -0.73 18.35
C TYR A 117 -9.86 0.36 18.11
N LEU A 118 -9.96 0.88 16.89
CA LEU A 118 -10.91 1.94 16.54
C LEU A 118 -12.36 1.44 16.62
N ARG A 119 -12.63 0.17 16.27
CA ARG A 119 -13.96 -0.42 16.47
C ARG A 119 -14.37 -0.40 17.94
N GLU A 120 -13.46 -0.84 18.84
CA GLU A 120 -13.76 -0.95 20.28
C GLU A 120 -13.92 0.43 20.94
N LYS A 121 -13.07 1.39 20.54
CA LYS A 121 -13.00 2.71 21.18
C LYS A 121 -13.73 3.82 20.42
N ARG A 122 -14.51 3.48 19.40
CA ARG A 122 -15.17 4.43 18.50
C ARG A 122 -15.92 5.55 19.23
N GLU A 123 -16.77 5.17 20.20
CA GLU A 123 -17.64 6.12 20.90
C GLU A 123 -16.86 7.03 21.84
N VAL A 124 -15.86 6.47 22.52
CA VAL A 124 -15.04 7.19 23.49
C VAL A 124 -14.07 8.15 22.78
N LEU A 125 -13.45 7.70 21.67
CA LEU A 125 -12.62 8.55 20.84
C LEU A 125 -13.43 9.70 20.23
N ALA A 126 -14.67 9.43 19.82
CA ALA A 126 -15.58 10.45 19.34
C ALA A 126 -15.93 11.50 20.41
N GLN A 127 -15.86 11.17 21.70
CA GLN A 127 -16.05 12.13 22.81
C GLN A 127 -14.81 12.97 23.14
N GLY A 128 -13.66 12.66 22.53
CA GLY A 128 -12.41 13.41 22.72
C GLY A 128 -11.70 13.15 24.06
N ARG A 129 -11.96 12.03 24.73
CA ARG A 129 -11.30 11.68 26.00
C ARG A 129 -9.85 11.24 25.76
N LEU A 130 -8.89 12.08 26.17
CA LEU A 130 -7.46 11.86 25.94
C LEU A 130 -6.92 10.54 26.51
N LYS A 131 -7.49 10.01 27.59
CA LYS A 131 -7.06 8.74 28.21
C LYS A 131 -7.16 7.54 27.25
N ASP A 132 -8.14 7.55 26.38
CA ASP A 132 -8.38 6.45 25.43
C ASP A 132 -7.56 6.58 24.15
N TRP A 133 -6.86 7.69 23.96
CA TRP A 133 -5.91 7.86 22.85
C TRP A 133 -4.55 7.23 23.12
N GLY A 134 -4.21 6.93 24.40
CA GLY A 134 -2.89 6.47 24.82
C GLY A 134 -2.35 5.30 23.99
N PRO A 135 -2.97 4.10 23.99
CA PRO A 135 -2.47 2.96 23.24
C PRO A 135 -2.41 3.21 21.72
N LEU A 136 -3.35 3.98 21.18
CA LEU A 136 -3.37 4.36 19.77
C LEU A 136 -2.14 5.22 19.43
N LEU A 137 -1.89 6.26 20.22
CA LEU A 137 -0.76 7.18 20.02
C LEU A 137 0.58 6.50 20.26
N VAL A 138 0.68 5.58 21.22
CA VAL A 138 1.91 4.83 21.50
C VAL A 138 2.27 3.93 20.33
N ILE A 139 1.33 3.13 19.82
CA ILE A 139 1.62 2.18 18.74
C ILE A 139 1.81 2.92 17.42
N TRP A 140 0.91 3.82 17.07
CA TRP A 140 1.03 4.60 15.86
C TRP A 140 2.23 5.57 15.90
N GLY A 141 2.39 6.31 16.99
CA GLY A 141 3.51 7.22 17.19
C GLY A 141 4.86 6.49 17.22
N GLY A 142 4.90 5.31 17.83
CA GLY A 142 6.08 4.43 17.79
C GLY A 142 6.44 4.02 16.37
N ALA A 143 5.45 3.61 15.56
CA ALA A 143 5.66 3.31 14.15
C ALA A 143 6.19 4.53 13.37
N MET A 144 5.62 5.71 13.60
CA MET A 144 6.07 6.96 12.98
C MET A 144 7.50 7.32 13.38
N LEU A 145 7.86 7.19 14.65
CA LEU A 145 9.22 7.46 15.12
C LEU A 145 10.25 6.54 14.47
N VAL A 146 9.93 5.25 14.32
CA VAL A 146 10.83 4.31 13.64
C VAL A 146 11.00 4.67 12.17
N LEU A 147 9.91 4.93 11.45
CA LEU A 147 9.96 5.32 10.04
C LEU A 147 10.73 6.62 9.83
N PHE A 148 10.64 7.53 10.78
CA PHE A 148 11.41 8.76 10.79
C PHE A 148 12.91 8.50 11.02
N ALA A 149 13.23 7.61 11.97
CA ALA A 149 14.63 7.25 12.25
C ALA A 149 15.31 6.44 11.13
N THR A 150 14.51 5.85 10.23
CA THR A 150 15.01 5.12 9.05
C THR A 150 15.06 5.97 7.79
N ASP A 151 14.72 7.26 7.84
CA ASP A 151 14.58 8.17 6.70
C ASP A 151 13.60 7.67 5.61
N ASP A 152 12.62 6.84 6.01
CA ASP A 152 11.57 6.32 5.11
C ASP A 152 10.32 7.22 5.12
N LEU A 153 10.45 8.36 4.45
CA LEU A 153 9.36 9.32 4.34
C LEU A 153 8.18 8.81 3.51
N GLY A 154 8.45 7.92 2.54
CA GLY A 154 7.43 7.32 1.71
C GLY A 154 6.48 6.43 2.51
N SER A 155 7.04 5.49 3.25
CA SER A 155 6.26 4.63 4.15
C SER A 155 5.63 5.46 5.28
N ALA A 156 6.31 6.49 5.81
CA ALA A 156 5.74 7.36 6.82
C ALA A 156 4.48 8.06 6.32
N LEU A 157 4.50 8.62 5.11
CA LEU A 157 3.32 9.22 4.46
C LEU A 157 2.20 8.18 4.29
N LEU A 158 2.54 6.96 3.84
CA LEU A 158 1.58 5.88 3.64
C LEU A 158 0.91 5.45 4.96
N TYR A 159 1.69 5.21 6.00
CA TYR A 159 1.18 4.83 7.33
C TYR A 159 0.34 5.94 7.95
N TYR A 160 0.77 7.19 7.77
CA TYR A 160 0.03 8.36 8.23
C TYR A 160 -1.32 8.48 7.54
N GLY A 161 -1.35 8.35 6.20
CA GLY A 161 -2.57 8.41 5.42
C GLY A 161 -3.56 7.30 5.78
N ILE A 162 -3.07 6.07 5.96
CA ILE A 162 -3.88 4.93 6.43
C ILE A 162 -4.50 5.24 7.80
N PHE A 163 -3.69 5.73 8.75
CA PHE A 163 -4.18 6.11 10.07
C PHE A 163 -5.30 7.16 10.00
N LEU A 164 -5.09 8.23 9.23
CA LEU A 164 -6.09 9.30 9.06
C LEU A 164 -7.40 8.80 8.45
N ALA A 165 -7.29 8.00 7.39
CA ALA A 165 -8.47 7.45 6.73
C ALA A 165 -9.26 6.53 7.66
N MET A 166 -8.57 5.62 8.37
CA MET A 166 -9.23 4.71 9.31
C MET A 166 -9.83 5.45 10.50
N LEU A 167 -9.15 6.47 11.01
CA LEU A 167 -9.67 7.33 12.07
C LEU A 167 -10.96 8.06 11.61
N TYR A 168 -10.95 8.60 10.40
CA TYR A 168 -12.13 9.24 9.81
C TYR A 168 -13.28 8.26 9.62
N ILE A 169 -13.03 7.09 9.02
CA ILE A 169 -14.05 6.06 8.80
C ILE A 169 -14.65 5.59 10.14
N ALA A 170 -13.83 5.49 11.19
CA ALA A 170 -14.30 5.07 12.50
C ALA A 170 -15.10 6.15 13.23
N THR A 171 -14.68 7.42 13.18
CA THR A 171 -15.24 8.50 14.01
C THR A 171 -16.20 9.41 13.26
N ALA A 172 -16.15 9.45 11.93
CA ALA A 172 -16.86 10.38 11.04
C ALA A 172 -16.63 11.87 11.39
N ARG A 173 -15.49 12.20 12.03
CA ARG A 173 -15.15 13.57 12.45
C ARG A 173 -14.03 14.16 11.60
N LEU A 174 -14.38 15.08 10.71
CA LEU A 174 -13.42 15.83 9.89
C LEU A 174 -12.45 16.69 10.74
N SER A 175 -12.86 17.13 11.93
CA SER A 175 -12.00 17.93 12.81
C SER A 175 -10.73 17.20 13.22
N PHE A 176 -10.79 15.88 13.46
CA PHE A 176 -9.59 15.08 13.76
C PHE A 176 -8.67 14.97 12.55
N VAL A 177 -9.24 14.77 11.36
CA VAL A 177 -8.47 14.73 10.11
C VAL A 177 -7.81 16.08 9.84
N ALA A 178 -8.55 17.18 9.99
CA ALA A 178 -8.03 18.53 9.76
C ALA A 178 -6.91 18.88 10.76
N ALA A 179 -7.10 18.55 12.06
CA ALA A 179 -6.09 18.77 13.08
C ALA A 179 -4.82 17.95 12.81
N ALA A 180 -4.98 16.67 12.49
CA ALA A 180 -3.86 15.81 12.20
C ALA A 180 -3.18 16.21 10.88
N LEU A 181 -3.92 16.56 9.81
CA LEU A 181 -3.32 17.08 8.58
C LEU A 181 -2.54 18.37 8.83
N GLY A 182 -3.06 19.28 9.65
CA GLY A 182 -2.35 20.48 10.08
C GLY A 182 -1.05 20.15 10.81
N LEU A 183 -1.10 19.20 11.75
CA LEU A 183 0.10 18.72 12.47
C LEU A 183 1.11 18.07 11.52
N PHE A 184 0.65 17.32 10.53
CA PHE A 184 1.52 16.72 9.50
C PHE A 184 2.23 17.79 8.66
N LEU A 185 1.51 18.82 8.22
CA LEU A 185 2.09 19.91 7.42
C LEU A 185 3.12 20.70 8.23
N VAL A 186 2.81 21.03 9.49
CA VAL A 186 3.75 21.71 10.40
C VAL A 186 4.96 20.82 10.68
N GLY A 187 4.75 19.54 10.98
CA GLY A 187 5.82 18.58 11.20
C GLY A 187 6.71 18.40 9.97
N SER A 188 6.12 18.22 8.79
CA SER A 188 6.84 18.08 7.52
C SER A 188 7.67 19.33 7.20
N TYR A 189 7.13 20.52 7.46
CA TYR A 189 7.87 21.77 7.31
C TYR A 189 9.05 21.84 8.29
N ALA A 190 8.84 21.55 9.57
CA ALA A 190 9.92 21.57 10.56
C ALA A 190 11.04 20.57 10.19
N VAL A 191 10.68 19.37 9.74
CA VAL A 191 11.64 18.35 9.29
C VAL A 191 12.39 18.80 8.04
N SER A 192 11.72 19.42 7.10
CA SER A 192 12.36 19.93 5.88
C SER A 192 13.44 20.97 6.16
N GLN A 193 13.36 21.68 7.29
CA GLN A 193 14.39 22.64 7.72
C GLN A 193 15.60 21.94 8.35
N GLY A 194 15.40 20.80 9.04
CA GLY A 194 16.45 20.08 9.77
C GLY A 194 17.14 18.97 8.98
N THR A 195 16.49 18.43 7.93
CA THR A 195 16.98 17.24 7.22
C THR A 195 17.28 17.58 5.75
N PRO A 196 18.58 17.62 5.32
CA PRO A 196 18.94 17.96 3.95
C PRO A 196 18.26 17.06 2.91
N HIS A 197 18.16 15.77 3.17
CA HIS A 197 17.55 14.79 2.27
C HIS A 197 16.06 15.09 1.96
N VAL A 198 15.29 15.52 2.95
CA VAL A 198 13.88 15.92 2.76
C VAL A 198 13.78 17.20 1.95
N ARG A 199 14.63 18.16 2.27
CA ARG A 199 14.71 19.43 1.54
C ARG A 199 15.06 19.23 0.07
N ASP A 200 15.99 18.31 -0.23
CA ASP A 200 16.38 17.98 -1.60
C ASP A 200 15.20 17.34 -2.36
N ARG A 201 14.46 16.40 -1.76
CA ARG A 201 13.26 15.81 -2.38
C ARG A 201 12.20 16.87 -2.73
N VAL A 202 11.93 17.81 -1.82
CA VAL A 202 10.99 18.92 -2.07
C VAL A 202 11.51 19.84 -3.17
N THR A 203 12.81 20.18 -3.15
CA THR A 203 13.41 21.04 -4.18
C THR A 203 13.42 20.37 -5.55
N ASN A 204 13.74 19.08 -5.61
CA ASN A 204 13.71 18.29 -6.84
C ASN A 204 12.30 18.16 -7.41
N TRP A 205 11.30 18.08 -6.55
CA TRP A 205 9.88 18.07 -6.95
C TRP A 205 9.43 19.41 -7.51
N LEU A 206 9.78 20.53 -6.84
CA LEU A 206 9.37 21.87 -7.27
C LEU A 206 10.10 22.32 -8.52
N SER A 207 11.39 22.03 -8.66
CA SER A 207 12.24 22.50 -9.74
C SER A 207 13.15 21.40 -10.29
N PRO A 208 12.60 20.33 -10.93
CA PRO A 208 13.39 19.19 -11.38
C PRO A 208 14.38 19.55 -12.48
N TRP A 209 14.03 20.47 -13.39
CA TRP A 209 14.90 20.95 -14.50
C TRP A 209 15.79 22.13 -14.09
N SER A 210 16.13 22.26 -12.81
CA SER A 210 16.99 23.35 -12.35
C SER A 210 18.39 23.23 -12.94
N THR A 211 18.83 24.30 -13.59
CA THR A 211 20.20 24.46 -14.12
C THR A 211 21.18 24.95 -13.05
N HIS A 212 20.78 25.02 -11.81
CA HIS A 212 21.67 25.37 -10.71
C HIS A 212 22.73 24.28 -10.53
N LYS A 213 24.01 24.65 -10.51
CA LYS A 213 25.11 23.74 -10.27
C LYS A 213 25.19 23.38 -8.79
N ILE A 214 25.33 22.09 -8.52
CA ILE A 214 25.51 21.52 -7.18
C ILE A 214 26.66 20.51 -7.24
N TYR A 215 27.32 20.30 -6.13
CA TYR A 215 28.29 19.20 -6.04
C TYR A 215 27.54 17.87 -6.18
N CYS A 216 27.95 17.07 -7.15
CA CYS A 216 27.32 15.78 -7.44
C CYS A 216 28.26 14.63 -7.00
N PRO A 217 27.92 13.91 -5.90
CA PRO A 217 28.78 12.86 -5.37
C PRO A 217 29.02 11.70 -6.35
N SER A 218 28.05 11.41 -7.23
CA SER A 218 28.12 10.31 -8.20
C SER A 218 29.15 10.53 -9.30
N VAL A 219 29.48 11.79 -9.64
CA VAL A 219 30.47 12.15 -10.67
C VAL A 219 31.70 12.86 -10.10
N GLY A 220 31.70 13.23 -8.83
CA GLY A 220 32.83 13.83 -8.12
C GLY A 220 33.10 15.29 -8.48
N HIS A 221 32.22 15.99 -9.18
CA HIS A 221 32.33 17.39 -9.56
C HIS A 221 31.00 18.11 -9.56
N ASP A 222 31.00 19.43 -9.76
CA ASP A 222 29.79 20.22 -9.90
C ASP A 222 29.07 19.88 -11.20
N ALA A 223 27.78 19.47 -11.06
CA ALA A 223 26.88 19.17 -12.17
C ALA A 223 25.56 19.95 -12.04
N LEU A 224 24.79 20.01 -13.12
CA LEU A 224 23.45 20.58 -13.03
C LEU A 224 22.55 19.69 -12.14
N ARG A 225 21.68 20.31 -11.36
CA ARG A 225 20.76 19.55 -10.47
C ARG A 225 19.93 18.53 -11.25
N GLN A 226 19.47 18.88 -12.44
CA GLN A 226 18.72 17.97 -13.33
C GLN A 226 19.52 16.71 -13.74
N ASP A 227 20.84 16.80 -13.78
CA ASP A 227 21.75 15.72 -14.19
C ASP A 227 22.35 14.96 -12.98
N CYS A 228 21.95 15.34 -11.78
CA CYS A 228 22.39 14.77 -10.51
C CYS A 228 21.22 14.35 -9.63
N GLN A 229 20.82 15.20 -8.69
CA GLN A 229 19.79 14.87 -7.68
C GLN A 229 18.39 14.67 -8.27
N SER A 230 18.02 15.39 -9.34
CA SER A 230 16.73 15.28 -10.01
C SER A 230 16.75 14.31 -11.19
N TYR A 231 17.90 13.71 -11.53
CA TYR A 231 18.09 12.90 -12.73
C TYR A 231 17.00 11.83 -12.92
N GLN A 232 16.76 11.00 -11.90
CA GLN A 232 15.77 9.94 -11.96
C GLN A 232 14.37 10.48 -12.30
N LEU A 233 13.94 11.56 -11.65
CA LEU A 233 12.63 12.17 -11.88
C LEU A 233 12.54 12.78 -13.29
N VAL A 234 13.59 13.47 -13.75
CA VAL A 234 13.63 14.08 -15.08
C VAL A 234 13.55 13.00 -16.17
N GLN A 235 14.37 11.95 -16.07
CA GLN A 235 14.35 10.85 -17.03
C GLN A 235 13.03 10.09 -17.01
N SER A 236 12.42 9.92 -15.84
CA SER A 236 11.08 9.34 -15.68
C SER A 236 10.02 10.16 -16.41
N LEU A 237 10.04 11.48 -16.28
CA LEU A 237 9.12 12.37 -17.00
C LEU A 237 9.35 12.35 -18.52
N TYR A 238 10.59 12.23 -18.98
CA TYR A 238 10.91 12.02 -20.40
C TYR A 238 10.36 10.69 -20.92
N SER A 239 10.48 9.60 -20.14
CA SER A 239 9.90 8.31 -20.51
C SER A 239 8.38 8.39 -20.67
N LEU A 240 7.67 9.06 -19.75
CA LEU A 240 6.24 9.33 -19.87
C LEU A 240 5.92 10.10 -21.15
N GLY A 241 6.72 11.12 -21.48
CA GLY A 241 6.57 11.92 -22.70
C GLY A 241 6.82 11.11 -23.98
N HIS A 242 7.86 10.27 -24.00
CA HIS A 242 8.19 9.41 -25.14
C HIS A 242 7.11 8.37 -25.43
N GLY A 243 6.41 7.85 -24.43
CA GLY A 243 5.32 6.91 -24.63
C GLY A 243 4.15 7.51 -25.40
N GLY A 244 3.93 8.80 -25.33
CA GLY A 244 2.85 9.47 -26.03
C GLY A 244 1.47 8.83 -25.75
N PHE A 245 0.62 8.79 -26.77
CA PHE A 245 -0.72 8.25 -26.63
C PHE A 245 -0.76 6.70 -26.69
N GLY A 246 -0.08 6.11 -27.66
CA GLY A 246 -0.14 4.65 -27.96
C GLY A 246 1.05 3.84 -27.48
N GLY A 247 2.08 4.47 -26.91
CA GLY A 247 3.31 3.80 -26.52
C GLY A 247 4.30 3.54 -27.66
N THR A 248 5.53 3.21 -27.30
CA THR A 248 6.55 2.79 -28.26
C THR A 248 6.38 1.33 -28.70
N GLY A 249 5.52 0.59 -28.02
CA GLY A 249 5.31 -0.85 -28.15
C GLY A 249 6.11 -1.65 -27.13
N LEU A 250 5.58 -2.80 -26.75
CA LEU A 250 6.25 -3.73 -25.82
C LEU A 250 7.62 -4.15 -26.37
N GLY A 251 8.66 -4.03 -25.55
CA GLY A 251 10.03 -4.35 -25.91
C GLY A 251 10.77 -3.26 -26.71
N HIS A 252 10.14 -2.14 -27.05
CA HIS A 252 10.75 -1.05 -27.80
C HIS A 252 11.07 0.19 -26.93
N GLY A 253 10.83 0.12 -25.63
CA GLY A 253 11.27 1.16 -24.68
C GLY A 253 12.80 1.26 -24.62
N VAL A 254 13.34 2.48 -24.63
CA VAL A 254 14.77 2.74 -24.53
C VAL A 254 15.12 2.97 -23.06
N PHE A 255 15.54 1.91 -22.37
CA PHE A 255 15.87 1.96 -20.94
C PHE A 255 17.35 1.75 -20.64
N THR A 256 18.14 1.44 -21.68
CA THR A 256 19.57 1.23 -21.56
C THR A 256 20.28 2.22 -22.47
N SER A 257 21.29 2.90 -21.93
CA SER A 257 22.14 3.81 -22.71
C SER A 257 23.06 3.02 -23.63
N THR A 258 23.68 3.69 -24.58
CA THR A 258 24.72 3.11 -25.47
C THR A 258 25.90 2.50 -24.72
N SER A 259 26.12 2.91 -23.47
CA SER A 259 27.16 2.35 -22.56
C SER A 259 26.70 1.14 -21.75
N GLY A 260 25.45 0.64 -21.95
CA GLY A 260 24.90 -0.53 -21.26
C GLY A 260 24.36 -0.25 -19.85
N HIS A 261 24.36 1.00 -19.38
CA HIS A 261 23.76 1.37 -18.09
C HIS A 261 22.28 1.71 -18.23
N GLN A 262 21.51 1.40 -17.20
CA GLN A 262 20.11 1.82 -17.14
C GLN A 262 20.00 3.35 -17.19
N VAL A 263 19.14 3.87 -18.05
CA VAL A 263 18.88 5.32 -18.17
C VAL A 263 18.21 5.85 -16.91
N ILE A 264 17.29 5.07 -16.33
CA ILE A 264 16.63 5.41 -15.07
C ILE A 264 17.07 4.39 -14.03
N PRO A 265 17.86 4.77 -13.01
CA PRO A 265 18.16 3.90 -11.89
C PRO A 265 16.87 3.45 -11.18
N ASP A 266 16.87 2.22 -10.66
CA ASP A 266 15.74 1.62 -9.93
C ASP A 266 14.43 1.55 -10.76
N LEU A 267 14.54 1.41 -12.09
CA LEU A 267 13.41 1.40 -13.02
C LEU A 267 12.43 0.24 -12.75
N ASN A 268 12.93 -0.91 -12.35
CA ASN A 268 12.12 -2.12 -12.04
C ASN A 268 11.43 -2.08 -10.67
N THR A 269 11.78 -1.13 -9.80
CA THR A 269 11.19 -0.93 -8.46
C THR A 269 10.30 0.30 -8.44
N ASP A 270 10.90 1.47 -8.19
CA ASP A 270 10.18 2.71 -7.91
C ASP A 270 9.66 3.40 -9.17
N PHE A 271 10.27 3.15 -10.32
CA PHE A 271 9.95 3.82 -11.59
C PHE A 271 9.31 2.89 -12.63
N ILE A 272 8.85 1.69 -12.25
CA ILE A 272 8.27 0.74 -13.21
C ILE A 272 7.06 1.31 -13.97
N TYR A 273 6.31 2.23 -13.34
CA TYR A 273 5.22 2.93 -14.01
C TYR A 273 5.71 3.78 -15.20
N SER A 274 6.93 4.33 -15.13
CA SER A 274 7.53 5.06 -16.26
C SER A 274 7.87 4.13 -17.42
N ALA A 275 8.35 2.91 -17.12
CA ALA A 275 8.59 1.90 -18.14
C ALA A 275 7.29 1.49 -18.85
N LEU A 276 6.27 1.16 -18.06
CA LEU A 276 4.94 0.87 -18.60
C LEU A 276 4.38 2.03 -19.43
N ALA A 277 4.57 3.27 -18.98
CA ALA A 277 4.08 4.44 -19.69
C ALA A 277 4.81 4.67 -21.02
N GLN A 278 6.11 4.43 -21.07
CA GLN A 278 6.87 4.53 -22.32
C GLN A 278 6.43 3.47 -23.33
N GLU A 279 6.20 2.24 -22.91
CA GLU A 279 5.88 1.14 -23.82
C GLU A 279 4.42 1.05 -24.20
N LEU A 280 3.52 1.21 -23.24
CA LEU A 280 2.08 1.08 -23.43
C LEU A 280 1.40 2.42 -23.74
N GLY A 281 2.10 3.54 -23.55
CA GLY A 281 1.57 4.88 -23.70
C GLY A 281 0.47 5.24 -22.71
N LEU A 282 -0.15 6.39 -22.91
CA LEU A 282 -1.22 6.89 -22.04
C LEU A 282 -2.40 5.92 -21.94
N VAL A 283 -2.78 5.29 -23.04
CA VAL A 283 -3.92 4.35 -23.08
C VAL A 283 -3.61 3.11 -22.21
N GLY A 284 -2.41 2.55 -22.34
CA GLY A 284 -2.03 1.37 -21.57
C GLY A 284 -1.92 1.64 -20.08
N VAL A 285 -1.26 2.73 -19.67
CA VAL A 285 -1.17 3.05 -18.23
C VAL A 285 -2.51 3.47 -17.64
N ALA A 286 -3.39 4.12 -18.43
CA ALA A 286 -4.75 4.38 -18.00
C ALA A 286 -5.53 3.06 -17.75
N ALA A 287 -5.38 2.07 -18.62
CA ALA A 287 -5.98 0.75 -18.42
C ALA A 287 -5.45 0.07 -17.13
N VAL A 288 -4.14 0.16 -16.87
CA VAL A 288 -3.56 -0.34 -15.62
C VAL A 288 -4.12 0.40 -14.40
N LEU A 289 -4.25 1.73 -14.45
CA LEU A 289 -4.86 2.51 -13.36
C LEU A 289 -6.34 2.17 -13.17
N LEU A 290 -7.09 1.93 -14.24
CA LEU A 290 -8.48 1.46 -14.15
C LEU A 290 -8.57 0.09 -13.47
N LEU A 291 -7.62 -0.81 -13.71
CA LEU A 291 -7.54 -2.09 -13.02
C LEU A 291 -7.29 -1.92 -11.51
N TYR A 292 -6.37 -1.01 -11.12
CA TYR A 292 -6.17 -0.63 -9.70
C TYR A 292 -7.45 -0.06 -9.10
N MET A 293 -8.12 0.84 -9.82
CA MET A 293 -9.37 1.45 -9.35
C MET A 293 -10.48 0.41 -9.20
N ALA A 294 -10.62 -0.53 -10.13
CA ALA A 294 -11.58 -1.62 -10.04
C ALA A 294 -11.31 -2.49 -8.80
N PHE A 295 -10.04 -2.84 -8.52
CA PHE A 295 -9.66 -3.58 -7.32
C PHE A 295 -10.05 -2.82 -6.03
N VAL A 296 -9.74 -1.54 -5.96
CA VAL A 296 -10.07 -0.67 -4.81
C VAL A 296 -11.58 -0.55 -4.61
N LEU A 297 -12.34 -0.35 -5.69
CA LEU A 297 -13.80 -0.27 -5.63
C LEU A 297 -14.41 -1.57 -5.08
N ARG A 298 -13.91 -2.75 -5.53
CA ARG A 298 -14.33 -4.04 -4.98
C ARG A 298 -13.99 -4.17 -3.50
N GLY A 299 -12.81 -3.74 -3.08
CA GLY A 299 -12.42 -3.72 -1.68
C GLY A 299 -13.34 -2.86 -0.81
N PHE A 300 -13.73 -1.67 -1.26
CA PHE A 300 -14.70 -0.84 -0.55
C PHE A 300 -16.12 -1.42 -0.57
N GLN A 301 -16.56 -2.05 -1.68
CA GLN A 301 -17.84 -2.76 -1.72
C GLN A 301 -17.89 -3.86 -0.66
N ILE A 302 -16.80 -4.62 -0.48
CA ILE A 302 -16.67 -5.61 0.58
C ILE A 302 -16.74 -4.95 1.98
N ALA A 303 -16.10 -3.81 2.17
CA ALA A 303 -16.18 -3.07 3.42
C ALA A 303 -17.61 -2.62 3.74
N PHE A 304 -18.36 -2.15 2.74
CA PHE A 304 -19.78 -1.77 2.93
C PHE A 304 -20.69 -2.97 3.19
N ALA A 305 -20.43 -4.11 2.54
CA ALA A 305 -21.20 -5.33 2.71
C ALA A 305 -20.92 -6.06 4.03
N ALA A 306 -19.78 -5.78 4.69
CA ALA A 306 -19.43 -6.44 5.94
C ALA A 306 -20.45 -6.14 7.04
N SER A 307 -20.85 -7.17 7.80
CA SER A 307 -21.89 -7.10 8.83
C SER A 307 -21.43 -6.50 10.16
N ASP A 308 -20.13 -6.64 10.48
CA ASP A 308 -19.57 -6.18 11.75
C ASP A 308 -18.55 -5.04 11.58
N GLY A 309 -18.42 -4.20 12.62
CA GLY A 309 -17.60 -3.00 12.57
C GLY A 309 -16.08 -3.26 12.41
N PHE A 310 -15.57 -4.40 12.90
CA PHE A 310 -14.16 -4.77 12.71
C PHE A 310 -13.89 -5.12 11.26
N SER A 311 -14.70 -5.99 10.65
CA SER A 311 -14.58 -6.36 9.24
C SER A 311 -14.73 -5.15 8.32
N LYS A 312 -15.66 -4.22 8.63
CA LYS A 312 -15.79 -2.95 7.89
C LYS A 312 -14.52 -2.13 7.89
N LEU A 313 -13.98 -1.88 9.09
CA LEU A 313 -12.77 -1.07 9.25
C LEU A 313 -11.54 -1.76 8.64
N LEU A 314 -11.43 -3.09 8.81
CA LEU A 314 -10.32 -3.85 8.26
C LEU A 314 -10.35 -3.82 6.73
N ALA A 315 -11.49 -4.14 6.10
CA ALA A 315 -11.61 -4.10 4.64
C ALA A 315 -11.39 -2.69 4.09
N ALA A 316 -11.94 -1.66 4.72
CA ALA A 316 -11.74 -0.27 4.33
C ALA A 316 -10.27 0.15 4.47
N GLY A 317 -9.60 -0.23 5.57
CA GLY A 317 -8.19 0.06 5.80
C GLY A 317 -7.26 -0.61 4.79
N LEU A 318 -7.50 -1.90 4.49
CA LEU A 318 -6.74 -2.64 3.48
C LEU A 318 -6.94 -2.03 2.08
N SER A 319 -8.19 -1.73 1.70
CA SER A 319 -8.51 -1.12 0.40
C SER A 319 -7.94 0.28 0.26
N PHE A 320 -8.05 1.10 1.31
CA PHE A 320 -7.47 2.44 1.32
C PHE A 320 -5.94 2.38 1.27
N GLY A 321 -5.30 1.50 2.04
CA GLY A 321 -3.85 1.33 2.04
C GLY A 321 -3.32 0.99 0.64
N PHE A 322 -4.00 0.07 -0.05
CA PHE A 322 -3.69 -0.29 -1.44
C PHE A 322 -3.88 0.88 -2.41
N ALA A 323 -5.01 1.59 -2.32
CA ALA A 323 -5.30 2.76 -3.13
C ALA A 323 -4.29 3.89 -2.92
N PHE A 324 -4.00 4.18 -1.65
CA PHE A 324 -3.12 5.29 -1.29
C PHE A 324 -1.66 5.00 -1.66
N GLN A 325 -1.20 3.75 -1.50
CA GLN A 325 0.13 3.34 -1.97
C GLN A 325 0.24 3.52 -3.50
N THR A 326 -0.77 3.09 -4.26
CA THR A 326 -0.80 3.30 -5.71
C THR A 326 -0.78 4.78 -6.07
N PHE A 327 -1.58 5.62 -5.39
CA PHE A 327 -1.60 7.07 -5.59
C PHE A 327 -0.25 7.71 -5.28
N VAL A 328 0.40 7.32 -4.19
CA VAL A 328 1.68 7.91 -3.77
C VAL A 328 2.79 7.60 -4.77
N ILE A 329 2.85 6.39 -5.32
CA ILE A 329 3.82 6.04 -6.35
C ILE A 329 3.56 6.78 -7.66
N VAL A 330 2.37 6.63 -8.19
CA VAL A 330 2.02 7.25 -9.48
C VAL A 330 2.09 8.76 -9.38
N GLY A 331 1.61 9.34 -8.27
CA GLY A 331 1.69 10.76 -7.99
C GLY A 331 3.13 11.29 -7.87
N GLY A 332 4.04 10.49 -7.28
CA GLY A 332 5.47 10.81 -7.23
C GLY A 332 6.12 10.84 -8.60
N ILE A 333 5.87 9.81 -9.41
CA ILE A 333 6.40 9.67 -10.78
C ILE A 333 5.84 10.76 -11.71
N THR A 334 4.56 11.07 -11.60
CA THR A 334 3.90 12.13 -12.41
C THR A 334 4.08 13.54 -11.83
N ARG A 335 4.88 13.69 -10.78
CA ARG A 335 5.15 14.98 -10.13
C ARG A 335 3.91 15.66 -9.51
N VAL A 336 2.89 14.90 -9.15
CA VAL A 336 1.74 15.44 -8.37
C VAL A 336 2.14 15.66 -6.91
N ILE A 337 2.98 14.76 -6.37
CA ILE A 337 3.57 14.84 -5.03
C ILE A 337 5.09 14.61 -5.11
N PRO A 338 5.88 14.92 -4.04
CA PRO A 338 7.28 14.56 -4.00
C PRO A 338 7.50 13.04 -4.12
N LEU A 339 8.58 12.63 -4.80
CA LEU A 339 8.94 11.23 -4.98
C LEU A 339 9.21 10.55 -3.63
N THR A 340 8.67 9.35 -3.43
CA THR A 340 8.66 8.66 -2.14
C THR A 340 9.52 7.40 -2.07
N GLY A 341 9.76 6.70 -3.19
CA GLY A 341 10.58 5.47 -3.21
C GLY A 341 9.89 4.25 -2.60
N ILE A 342 8.57 4.15 -2.71
CA ILE A 342 7.80 2.95 -2.34
C ILE A 342 7.43 2.15 -3.60
N THR A 343 7.08 0.87 -3.46
CA THR A 343 6.78 -0.02 -4.59
C THR A 343 5.33 0.06 -5.05
N LEU A 344 5.07 -0.06 -6.36
CA LEU A 344 3.72 -0.18 -6.92
C LEU A 344 3.17 -1.60 -6.65
N PRO A 345 2.06 -1.74 -5.92
CA PRO A 345 1.54 -3.05 -5.50
C PRO A 345 1.39 -4.05 -6.65
N PHE A 346 1.88 -5.27 -6.49
CA PHE A 346 1.90 -6.37 -7.47
C PHE A 346 2.75 -6.15 -8.73
N VAL A 347 3.01 -4.91 -9.13
CA VAL A 347 3.66 -4.57 -10.40
C VAL A 347 5.16 -4.35 -10.24
N SER A 348 5.59 -3.57 -9.22
CA SER A 348 7.01 -3.34 -8.96
C SER A 348 7.74 -4.60 -8.50
N TYR A 349 9.03 -4.68 -8.80
CA TYR A 349 9.91 -5.62 -8.14
C TYR A 349 9.98 -5.31 -6.65
N GLY A 350 9.59 -6.30 -5.83
CA GLY A 350 9.57 -6.16 -4.38
C GLY A 350 8.92 -7.36 -3.70
N GLY A 351 9.75 -8.32 -3.25
CA GLY A 351 9.26 -9.57 -2.70
C GLY A 351 8.34 -9.41 -1.49
N SER A 352 8.76 -8.58 -0.53
CA SER A 352 7.95 -8.29 0.68
C SER A 352 6.62 -7.65 0.36
N SER A 353 6.62 -6.73 -0.62
CA SER A 353 5.42 -6.05 -1.08
C SER A 353 4.43 -7.03 -1.70
N VAL A 354 4.91 -7.94 -2.54
CA VAL A 354 4.09 -9.00 -3.13
C VAL A 354 3.45 -9.87 -2.05
N VAL A 355 4.23 -10.35 -1.08
CA VAL A 355 3.72 -11.17 0.04
C VAL A 355 2.67 -10.40 0.85
N ALA A 356 2.94 -9.15 1.20
CA ALA A 356 2.01 -8.30 1.93
C ALA A 356 0.71 -8.05 1.16
N ASN A 357 0.79 -7.84 -0.16
CA ASN A 357 -0.38 -7.66 -1.00
C ASN A 357 -1.20 -8.94 -1.17
N PHE A 358 -0.57 -10.14 -1.21
CA PHE A 358 -1.29 -11.40 -1.15
C PHE A 358 -2.00 -11.62 0.19
N LEU A 359 -1.39 -11.20 1.31
CA LEU A 359 -2.06 -11.19 2.63
C LEU A 359 -3.26 -10.24 2.65
N LEU A 360 -3.13 -9.07 2.04
CA LEU A 360 -4.22 -8.10 1.86
C LEU A 360 -5.39 -8.73 1.11
N VAL A 361 -5.12 -9.38 -0.04
CA VAL A 361 -6.14 -10.09 -0.82
C VAL A 361 -6.80 -11.19 0.00
N ALA A 362 -6.02 -11.99 0.75
CA ALA A 362 -6.56 -13.01 1.64
C ALA A 362 -7.53 -12.42 2.67
N GLY A 363 -7.15 -11.31 3.29
CA GLY A 363 -8.00 -10.58 4.24
C GLY A 363 -9.33 -10.13 3.62
N LEU A 364 -9.28 -9.50 2.44
CA LEU A 364 -10.48 -9.05 1.73
C LEU A 364 -11.40 -10.21 1.32
N LEU A 365 -10.83 -11.33 0.81
CA LEU A 365 -11.60 -12.51 0.44
C LEU A 365 -12.27 -13.18 1.63
N LEU A 366 -11.59 -13.25 2.78
CA LEU A 366 -12.17 -13.76 4.03
C LEU A 366 -13.37 -12.92 4.47
N ILE A 367 -13.22 -11.59 4.45
CA ILE A 367 -14.30 -10.66 4.83
C ILE A 367 -15.47 -10.80 3.85
N SER A 368 -15.20 -10.82 2.54
CA SER A 368 -16.21 -10.98 1.50
C SER A 368 -17.00 -12.28 1.67
N HIS A 369 -16.31 -13.41 1.87
CA HIS A 369 -16.95 -14.69 2.10
C HIS A 369 -17.91 -14.67 3.31
N ARG A 370 -17.50 -14.04 4.41
CA ARG A 370 -18.31 -13.91 5.62
C ARG A 370 -19.52 -12.99 5.43
N ALA A 371 -19.33 -11.87 4.75
CA ALA A 371 -20.39 -10.92 4.45
C ALA A 371 -21.48 -11.56 3.60
N ASN A 372 -21.11 -12.27 2.54
CA ASN A 372 -22.05 -12.94 1.64
C ASN A 372 -22.76 -14.13 2.31
N ARG A 373 -22.05 -14.85 3.21
CA ARG A 373 -22.66 -15.93 4.00
C ARG A 373 -23.72 -15.39 4.95
N ALA A 374 -23.47 -14.27 5.61
CA ALA A 374 -24.44 -13.62 6.50
C ALA A 374 -25.66 -13.09 5.74
N GLY A 375 -25.45 -12.52 4.54
CA GLY A 375 -26.53 -12.07 3.65
C GLY A 375 -27.45 -13.20 3.20
N ASN A 376 -26.88 -14.34 2.78
CA ASN A 376 -27.67 -15.51 2.36
C ASN A 376 -28.47 -16.10 3.53
N ALA A 377 -27.89 -16.23 4.71
CA ALA A 377 -28.60 -16.72 5.90
C ALA A 377 -29.74 -15.78 6.33
N GLY A 378 -29.57 -14.47 6.16
CA GLY A 378 -30.64 -13.49 6.42
C GLY A 378 -31.77 -13.54 5.37
N GLY A 379 -31.43 -13.81 4.10
CA GLY A 379 -32.39 -13.99 3.00
C GLY A 379 -33.24 -15.24 3.18
N GLU A 380 -32.63 -16.39 3.51
CA GLU A 380 -33.37 -17.63 3.81
C GLU A 380 -34.29 -17.50 5.01
N ALA A 381 -33.89 -16.76 6.06
CA ALA A 381 -34.73 -16.52 7.24
C ALA A 381 -35.94 -15.59 6.94
N ALA A 382 -35.82 -14.71 5.94
CA ALA A 382 -36.90 -13.83 5.50
C ALA A 382 -37.90 -14.57 4.60
N ASP A 383 -37.46 -15.55 3.83
CA ASP A 383 -38.31 -16.33 2.91
C ASP A 383 -39.06 -17.47 3.62
N VAL A 384 -38.66 -17.85 4.83
CA VAL A 384 -39.32 -18.88 5.67
C VAL A 384 -40.45 -18.31 6.56
N ARG A 385 -40.93 -17.10 6.32
CA ARG A 385 -42.21 -16.65 6.95
C ARG A 385 -43.39 -17.04 6.05
N PRO A 386 -43.97 -18.26 6.22
CA PRO A 386 -45.24 -18.59 5.59
C PRO A 386 -46.33 -17.84 6.35
N GLY A 387 -47.26 -17.24 5.63
CA GLY A 387 -48.53 -16.80 6.14
C GLY A 387 -49.31 -17.95 6.74
N ALA A 388 -49.12 -18.21 8.01
CA ALA A 388 -49.99 -19.02 8.82
C ALA A 388 -51.00 -18.09 9.54
N TYR A 389 -51.84 -17.44 8.76
CA TYR A 389 -53.14 -17.07 9.27
C TYR A 389 -54.05 -18.33 9.20
N SER A 390 -53.97 -19.17 10.23
CA SER A 390 -55.02 -20.14 10.49
C SER A 390 -56.28 -19.35 10.89
N ARG A 391 -57.29 -19.34 9.97
CA ARG A 391 -58.64 -18.95 10.33
C ARG A 391 -59.13 -19.79 11.52
N PRO A 392 -59.75 -19.20 12.56
CA PRO A 392 -60.42 -19.97 13.58
C PRO A 392 -61.64 -20.67 12.97
N PRO A 393 -61.90 -21.93 13.31
CA PRO A 393 -63.13 -22.59 12.91
C PRO A 393 -64.32 -22.16 13.81
N GLY A 394 -65.37 -21.68 13.21
CA GLY A 394 -66.67 -21.73 13.85
C GLY A 394 -67.24 -20.41 14.35
N ALA A 395 -68.10 -19.79 13.53
CA ALA A 395 -69.30 -19.15 13.98
C ALA A 395 -70.42 -19.53 12.98
N ARG A 396 -71.18 -20.55 13.34
CA ARG A 396 -72.55 -20.74 12.83
C ARG A 396 -73.45 -19.89 13.71
N ALA A 397 -74.30 -19.09 13.13
CA ALA A 397 -75.69 -18.88 13.35
C ALA A 397 -76.19 -17.72 12.48
#